data_5102e49c05d7892ae7e935ba0d6f5472
#
_entry.id   5102e49c05d7892ae7e935ba0d6f5472
#
_cell.length_a   1.000
_cell.length_b   1.000
_cell.length_c   1.000
_cell.angle_alpha   90.00
_cell.angle_beta   90.00
_cell.angle_gamma   90.00
#
_symmetry.space_group_name_H-M   'P 1'
#
loop_
_entity.id
_entity.type
_entity.pdbx_description
1 polymer ?
#
loop_
_entity_poly.entity_id
_entity_poly.type
_entity_poly.pdbx_seq_one_letter_code
_entity_poly.pdbx_strand_id
1 'polypeptide(L)'
;MPKKLKILIFPDPRLRKVAKKVLKFDKSLENLANDMLKTMYEANGIGLAATQVDFHVRLVVMDISEERNDPKIFVNPVYRVLDGHKLFEFEEGCLSIPGFNKIISRPDKIELTWQDLSGNQHKDYPEGLLTVCIQHEIDHLEGKLMVDYVSALRRDRVRKRLLKEFKRK
;
A
#
# COMPACT_ATOMS: atom_id res chain seq x y z
N MET A 1 8.06 19.74 -10.21
CA MET A 1 7.86 19.67 -8.75
C MET A 1 6.79 18.64 -8.42
N PRO A 2 7.07 17.70 -7.53
CA PRO A 2 6.07 16.72 -7.11
C PRO A 2 4.83 17.39 -6.50
N LYS A 3 3.65 16.79 -6.74
CA LYS A 3 2.37 17.29 -6.25
C LYS A 3 1.86 16.40 -5.12
N LYS A 4 1.12 16.98 -4.19
CA LYS A 4 0.35 16.18 -3.23
C LYS A 4 -0.91 15.65 -3.88
N LEU A 5 -1.12 14.34 -3.82
CA LEU A 5 -2.31 13.67 -4.32
C LEU A 5 -3.36 13.53 -3.21
N LYS A 6 -4.62 13.42 -3.60
CA LYS A 6 -5.70 13.16 -2.65
C LYS A 6 -5.75 11.67 -2.31
N ILE A 7 -5.63 11.34 -1.03
CA ILE A 7 -5.80 9.97 -0.56
C ILE A 7 -7.29 9.64 -0.47
N LEU A 8 -7.69 8.54 -1.09
CA LEU A 8 -9.04 8.00 -1.00
C LEU A 8 -9.26 7.39 0.39
N ILE A 9 -10.44 7.64 0.97
CA ILE A 9 -10.80 7.17 2.30
C ILE A 9 -11.90 6.11 2.19
N PHE A 10 -11.74 5.00 2.91
CA PHE A 10 -12.77 3.97 3.01
C PHE A 10 -14.11 4.58 3.51
N PRO A 11 -15.23 4.29 2.90
CA PRO A 11 -15.54 3.23 1.96
C PRO A 11 -15.56 3.64 0.47
N ASP A 12 -14.73 4.55 0.03
CA ASP A 12 -14.70 4.94 -1.39
C ASP A 12 -14.54 3.67 -2.28
N PRO A 13 -15.49 3.43 -3.22
CA PRO A 13 -15.48 2.19 -4.02
C PRO A 13 -14.27 2.07 -4.94
N ARG A 14 -13.58 3.18 -5.24
CA ARG A 14 -12.36 3.16 -6.06
C ARG A 14 -11.21 2.40 -5.39
N LEU A 15 -11.22 2.30 -4.05
CA LEU A 15 -10.27 1.47 -3.30
C LEU A 15 -10.41 -0.04 -3.58
N ARG A 16 -11.52 -0.46 -4.16
CA ARG A 16 -11.80 -1.86 -4.51
C ARG A 16 -11.41 -2.23 -5.94
N LYS A 17 -10.96 -1.29 -6.74
CA LYS A 17 -10.51 -1.56 -8.11
C LYS A 17 -9.16 -2.28 -8.09
N VAL A 18 -9.04 -3.33 -8.90
CA VAL A 18 -7.79 -4.06 -9.10
C VAL A 18 -6.87 -3.27 -10.03
N ALA A 19 -5.63 -3.10 -9.61
CA ALA A 19 -4.62 -2.37 -10.36
C ALA A 19 -4.15 -3.15 -11.59
N LYS A 20 -3.97 -2.45 -12.70
CA LYS A 20 -3.44 -3.00 -13.96
C LYS A 20 -1.92 -2.99 -13.96
N LYS A 21 -1.33 -3.95 -14.67
CA LYS A 21 0.11 -4.00 -14.88
C LYS A 21 0.60 -2.73 -15.59
N VAL A 22 1.68 -2.15 -15.12
CA VAL A 22 2.39 -1.08 -15.80
C VAL A 22 3.12 -1.66 -17.02
N LEU A 23 2.90 -1.09 -18.20
CA LEU A 23 3.51 -1.54 -19.46
C LEU A 23 4.49 -0.50 -20.03
N LYS A 24 4.38 0.76 -19.61
CA LYS A 24 5.23 1.86 -20.06
C LYS A 24 6.03 2.42 -18.90
N PHE A 25 7.34 2.43 -19.05
CA PHE A 25 8.30 2.93 -18.08
C PHE A 25 8.83 4.27 -18.57
N ASP A 26 8.04 5.30 -18.41
CA ASP A 26 8.28 6.63 -18.95
C ASP A 26 8.27 7.72 -17.85
N LYS A 27 8.44 8.96 -18.26
CA LYS A 27 8.45 10.11 -17.34
C LYS A 27 7.14 10.29 -16.56
N SER A 28 6.01 9.84 -17.11
CA SER A 28 4.73 9.92 -16.41
C SER A 28 4.68 8.96 -15.21
N LEU A 29 5.25 7.76 -15.35
CA LEU A 29 5.39 6.81 -14.24
C LEU A 29 6.31 7.35 -13.14
N GLU A 30 7.45 7.93 -13.52
CA GLU A 30 8.38 8.56 -12.59
C GLU A 30 7.72 9.73 -11.83
N ASN A 31 7.00 10.60 -12.54
CA ASN A 31 6.27 11.70 -11.92
C ASN A 31 5.22 11.20 -10.93
N LEU A 32 4.45 10.17 -11.29
CA LEU A 32 3.47 9.56 -10.38
C LEU A 32 4.14 8.99 -9.12
N ALA A 33 5.26 8.29 -9.26
CA ALA A 33 6.00 7.76 -8.11
C ALA A 33 6.49 8.88 -7.18
N ASN A 34 6.98 9.99 -7.73
CA ASN A 34 7.42 11.14 -6.96
C ASN A 34 6.25 11.86 -6.26
N ASP A 35 5.11 12.01 -6.93
CA ASP A 35 3.89 12.56 -6.34
C ASP A 35 3.37 11.68 -5.19
N MET A 36 3.44 10.36 -5.36
CA MET A 36 3.07 9.40 -4.32
C MET A 36 4.02 9.45 -3.13
N LEU A 37 5.34 9.52 -3.34
CA LEU A 37 6.32 9.67 -2.25
C LEU A 37 6.06 10.94 -1.45
N LYS A 38 5.87 12.08 -2.11
CA LYS A 38 5.52 13.33 -1.44
C LYS A 38 4.24 13.18 -0.62
N THR A 39 3.20 12.60 -1.21
CA THR A 39 1.91 12.37 -0.55
C THR A 39 2.06 11.49 0.69
N MET A 40 2.81 10.39 0.57
CA MET A 40 3.11 9.46 1.66
C MET A 40 3.83 10.17 2.82
N TYR A 41 4.88 10.92 2.53
CA TYR A 41 5.64 11.64 3.55
C TYR A 41 4.81 12.71 4.26
N GLU A 42 4.05 13.52 3.52
CA GLU A 42 3.18 14.55 4.09
C GLU A 42 2.03 13.96 4.93
N ALA A 43 1.62 12.75 4.64
CA ALA A 43 0.62 12.01 5.42
C ALA A 43 1.22 11.20 6.58
N ASN A 44 2.53 11.28 6.81
CA ASN A 44 3.26 10.48 7.81
C ASN A 44 3.11 8.96 7.63
N GLY A 45 2.88 8.50 6.40
CA GLY A 45 2.83 7.10 6.04
C GLY A 45 4.21 6.50 5.80
N ILE A 46 4.30 5.17 5.81
CA ILE A 46 5.51 4.39 5.49
C ILE A 46 5.36 3.61 4.19
N GLY A 47 4.15 3.54 3.63
CA GLY A 47 3.81 2.93 2.36
C GLY A 47 2.58 3.57 1.76
N LEU A 48 2.47 3.50 0.43
CA LEU A 48 1.32 3.98 -0.32
C LEU A 48 1.23 3.24 -1.66
N ALA A 49 0.06 2.68 -1.94
CA ALA A 49 -0.27 2.08 -3.22
C ALA A 49 -0.97 3.09 -4.15
N ALA A 50 -0.73 3.00 -5.44
CA ALA A 50 -1.31 3.91 -6.42
C ALA A 50 -2.84 3.94 -6.42
N THR A 51 -3.48 2.81 -6.12
CA THR A 51 -4.94 2.71 -5.99
C THR A 51 -5.51 3.60 -4.89
N GLN A 52 -4.73 3.89 -3.84
CA GLN A 52 -5.15 4.78 -2.75
C GLN A 52 -5.21 6.26 -3.16
N VAL A 53 -4.60 6.61 -4.28
CA VAL A 53 -4.61 7.97 -4.85
C VAL A 53 -5.29 8.02 -6.23
N ASP A 54 -6.18 7.05 -6.49
CA ASP A 54 -7.02 6.95 -7.70
C ASP A 54 -6.26 6.65 -9.01
N PHE A 55 -5.04 6.08 -8.90
CA PHE A 55 -4.30 5.56 -10.04
C PHE A 55 -4.29 4.02 -9.99
N HIS A 56 -5.02 3.39 -10.91
CA HIS A 56 -5.26 1.94 -10.88
C HIS A 56 -4.18 1.17 -11.65
N VAL A 57 -2.93 1.43 -11.29
CA VAL A 57 -1.71 0.77 -11.82
C VAL A 57 -0.92 0.13 -10.69
N ARG A 58 -0.20 -0.93 -11.01
CA ARG A 58 0.60 -1.67 -10.02
C ARG A 58 1.88 -0.92 -9.67
N LEU A 59 1.74 0.09 -8.82
CA LEU A 59 2.84 0.90 -8.31
C LEU A 59 2.68 1.08 -6.80
N VAL A 60 3.77 0.86 -6.08
CA VAL A 60 3.87 1.06 -4.63
C VAL A 60 5.10 1.90 -4.34
N VAL A 61 4.97 2.84 -3.42
CA VAL A 61 6.10 3.55 -2.81
C VAL A 61 6.15 3.25 -1.32
N MET A 62 7.35 3.22 -0.76
CA MET A 62 7.56 2.85 0.62
C MET A 62 8.85 3.46 1.16
N ASP A 63 8.83 3.82 2.44
CA ASP A 63 10.03 4.16 3.20
C ASP A 63 9.82 3.76 4.66
N ILE A 64 10.53 2.73 5.09
CA ILE A 64 10.49 2.20 6.46
C ILE A 64 11.70 2.63 7.29
N SER A 65 12.58 3.47 6.74
CA SER A 65 13.73 3.98 7.46
C SER A 65 13.30 4.95 8.57
N GLU A 66 14.04 4.97 9.68
CA GLU A 66 13.76 5.88 10.81
C GLU A 66 13.91 7.34 10.39
N GLU A 67 14.93 7.64 9.59
CA GLU A 67 15.23 8.99 9.11
C GLU A 67 14.39 9.43 7.90
N ARG A 68 13.56 8.53 7.35
CA ARG A 68 12.70 8.79 6.20
C ARG A 68 13.48 9.32 4.99
N ASN A 69 14.59 8.68 4.69
CA ASN A 69 15.53 9.06 3.64
C ASN A 69 15.98 7.89 2.74
N ASP A 70 15.28 6.74 2.82
CA ASP A 70 15.52 5.56 2.00
C ASP A 70 14.24 5.09 1.28
N PRO A 71 13.70 5.93 0.34
CA PRO A 71 12.49 5.60 -0.39
C PRO A 71 12.71 4.40 -1.34
N LYS A 72 11.75 3.50 -1.37
CA LYS A 72 11.71 2.35 -2.27
C LYS A 72 10.50 2.46 -3.20
N ILE A 73 10.69 2.11 -4.46
CA ILE A 73 9.65 2.14 -5.48
C ILE A 73 9.55 0.75 -6.11
N PHE A 74 8.33 0.21 -6.10
CA PHE A 74 8.04 -1.13 -6.63
C PHE A 74 7.01 -1.02 -7.75
N VAL A 75 7.43 -1.29 -8.99
CA VAL A 75 6.54 -1.37 -10.15
C VAL A 75 6.20 -2.83 -10.41
N ASN A 76 4.94 -3.14 -10.63
CA ASN A 76 4.45 -4.50 -10.84
C ASN A 76 4.89 -5.49 -9.75
N PRO A 77 4.82 -5.14 -8.46
CA PRO A 77 5.24 -6.05 -7.41
C PRO A 77 4.32 -7.26 -7.34
N VAL A 78 4.93 -8.43 -7.15
CA VAL A 78 4.25 -9.68 -6.81
C VAL A 78 5.08 -10.43 -5.77
N TYR A 79 4.42 -11.19 -4.91
CA TYR A 79 5.12 -12.04 -3.96
C TYR A 79 4.58 -13.47 -3.97
N ARG A 80 5.42 -14.38 -3.54
CA ARG A 80 5.11 -15.77 -3.31
C ARG A 80 5.52 -16.13 -1.89
N VAL A 81 4.61 -16.75 -1.15
CA VAL A 81 4.90 -17.27 0.20
C VAL A 81 5.83 -18.47 0.07
N LEU A 82 6.88 -18.50 0.89
CA LEU A 82 7.87 -19.57 0.90
C LEU A 82 7.49 -20.68 1.88
N ASP A 83 7.97 -21.89 1.60
CA ASP A 83 7.84 -23.01 2.52
C ASP A 83 8.57 -22.73 3.83
N GLY A 84 8.02 -23.28 4.93
CA GLY A 84 8.59 -23.09 6.27
C GLY A 84 8.37 -21.68 6.83
N HIS A 85 7.48 -20.87 6.21
CA HIS A 85 7.08 -19.59 6.81
C HIS A 85 6.33 -19.80 8.13
N LYS A 86 6.40 -18.78 8.97
CA LYS A 86 5.55 -18.62 10.16
C LYS A 86 4.60 -17.46 9.93
N LEU A 87 3.57 -17.36 10.74
CA LEU A 87 2.74 -16.16 10.78
C LEU A 87 3.36 -15.16 11.75
N PHE A 88 3.58 -13.96 11.27
CA PHE A 88 4.06 -12.84 12.06
C PHE A 88 2.90 -11.87 12.31
N GLU A 89 2.65 -11.57 13.58
CA GLU A 89 1.61 -10.63 14.00
C GLU A 89 2.19 -9.23 14.14
N PHE A 90 1.58 -8.28 13.47
CA PHE A 90 1.99 -6.88 13.52
C PHE A 90 0.75 -5.97 13.56
N GLU A 91 0.81 -4.90 14.36
CA GLU A 91 -0.24 -3.90 14.38
C GLU A 91 -0.08 -2.97 13.17
N GLU A 92 -1.02 -3.07 12.24
CA GLU A 92 -1.04 -2.28 11.01
C GLU A 92 -2.01 -1.11 11.11
N GLY A 93 -1.65 -0.01 10.46
CA GLY A 93 -2.51 1.13 10.16
C GLY A 93 -2.57 1.37 8.66
N CYS A 94 -3.47 2.23 8.20
CA CYS A 94 -3.63 2.54 6.78
C CYS A 94 -4.07 3.98 6.60
N LEU A 95 -3.42 4.71 5.68
CA LEU A 95 -3.76 6.10 5.36
C LEU A 95 -5.18 6.25 4.79
N SER A 96 -5.72 5.20 4.17
CA SER A 96 -7.09 5.18 3.65
C SER A 96 -8.14 4.82 4.70
N ILE A 97 -7.74 4.42 5.91
CA ILE A 97 -8.63 4.06 7.02
C ILE A 97 -8.13 4.74 8.30
N PRO A 98 -8.19 6.08 8.37
CA PRO A 98 -7.63 6.82 9.49
C PRO A 98 -8.26 6.41 10.83
N GLY A 99 -7.43 6.32 11.87
CA GLY A 99 -7.86 5.96 13.23
C GLY A 99 -8.25 4.50 13.42
N PHE A 100 -7.95 3.64 12.45
CA PHE A 100 -8.18 2.20 12.55
C PHE A 100 -6.85 1.45 12.52
N ASN A 101 -6.58 0.70 13.58
CA ASN A 101 -5.44 -0.19 13.69
C ASN A 101 -5.92 -1.61 13.98
N LYS A 102 -5.19 -2.59 13.48
CA LYS A 102 -5.51 -4.01 13.67
C LYS A 102 -4.23 -4.83 13.64
N ILE A 103 -4.10 -5.75 14.59
CA ILE A 103 -3.10 -6.81 14.51
C ILE A 103 -3.52 -7.77 13.40
N ILE A 104 -2.65 -7.91 12.40
CA ILE A 104 -2.84 -8.79 11.25
C ILE A 104 -1.70 -9.79 11.23
N SER A 105 -2.04 -11.07 11.02
CA SER A 105 -1.06 -12.14 10.84
C SER A 105 -0.71 -12.27 9.37
N ARG A 106 0.59 -12.16 9.06
CA ARG A 106 1.10 -12.31 7.70
C ARG A 106 2.24 -13.31 7.64
N PRO A 107 2.41 -14.02 6.53
CA PRO A 107 3.61 -14.83 6.32
C PRO A 107 4.89 -14.02 6.50
N ASP A 108 5.86 -14.54 7.25
CA ASP A 108 7.13 -13.89 7.53
C ASP A 108 8.20 -14.14 6.46
N LYS A 109 7.96 -15.10 5.56
CA LYS A 109 8.89 -15.47 4.49
C LYS A 109 8.21 -15.41 3.13
N ILE A 110 8.65 -14.48 2.31
CA ILE A 110 8.18 -14.30 0.94
C ILE A 110 9.34 -14.13 -0.03
N GLU A 111 9.12 -14.52 -1.26
CA GLU A 111 9.93 -14.09 -2.40
C GLU A 111 9.18 -12.94 -3.07
N LEU A 112 9.82 -11.78 -3.14
CA LEU A 112 9.29 -10.58 -3.77
C LEU A 112 9.97 -10.35 -5.10
N THR A 113 9.19 -10.12 -6.16
CA THR A 113 9.69 -9.70 -7.46
C THR A 113 9.01 -8.42 -7.91
N TRP A 114 9.75 -7.52 -8.53
CA TRP A 114 9.21 -6.24 -9.02
C TRP A 114 10.09 -5.70 -10.15
N GLN A 115 9.66 -4.61 -10.74
CA GLN A 115 10.45 -3.83 -11.68
C GLN A 115 10.78 -2.46 -11.08
N ASP A 116 11.93 -1.90 -11.43
CA ASP A 116 12.23 -0.51 -11.12
C ASP A 116 11.57 0.45 -12.14
N LEU A 117 11.80 1.75 -12.00
CA LEU A 117 11.24 2.76 -12.91
C LEU A 117 11.80 2.68 -14.35
N SER A 118 12.88 1.95 -14.56
CA SER A 118 13.44 1.68 -15.87
C SER A 118 12.96 0.36 -16.48
N GLY A 119 12.14 -0.41 -15.76
CA GLY A 119 11.61 -1.69 -16.18
C GLY A 119 12.53 -2.88 -15.89
N ASN A 120 13.67 -2.68 -15.21
CA ASN A 120 14.55 -3.78 -14.83
C ASN A 120 13.92 -4.65 -13.74
N GLN A 121 14.06 -5.96 -13.89
CA GLN A 121 13.55 -6.93 -12.94
C GLN A 121 14.43 -7.03 -11.70
N HIS A 122 13.80 -7.10 -10.54
CA HIS A 122 14.43 -7.31 -9.26
C HIS A 122 13.75 -8.45 -8.50
N LYS A 123 14.51 -9.10 -7.62
CA LYS A 123 14.04 -10.14 -6.72
C LYS A 123 14.72 -9.96 -5.37
N ASP A 124 13.96 -10.15 -4.31
CA ASP A 124 14.47 -10.11 -2.94
C ASP A 124 13.64 -11.02 -2.03
N TYR A 125 14.17 -11.27 -0.85
CA TYR A 125 13.56 -12.03 0.24
C TYR A 125 13.48 -11.11 1.45
N PRO A 126 12.53 -10.16 1.48
CA PRO A 126 12.47 -9.16 2.55
C PRO A 126 12.16 -9.81 3.90
N GLU A 127 12.62 -9.16 4.95
CA GLU A 127 12.41 -9.57 6.34
C GLU A 127 11.76 -8.46 7.16
N GLY A 128 11.17 -8.82 8.29
CA GLY A 128 10.64 -7.88 9.28
C GLY A 128 9.55 -6.97 8.72
N LEU A 129 9.67 -5.67 9.02
CA LEU A 129 8.66 -4.67 8.67
C LEU A 129 8.44 -4.51 7.16
N LEU A 130 9.51 -4.66 6.35
CA LEU A 130 9.38 -4.58 4.89
C LEU A 130 8.47 -5.68 4.36
N THR A 131 8.58 -6.91 4.88
CA THR A 131 7.71 -8.03 4.49
C THR A 131 6.25 -7.74 4.81
N VAL A 132 5.96 -7.17 5.98
CA VAL A 132 4.59 -6.79 6.37
C VAL A 132 4.05 -5.68 5.47
N CYS A 133 4.80 -4.60 5.30
CA CYS A 133 4.36 -3.43 4.55
C CYS A 133 4.13 -3.75 3.08
N ILE A 134 5.01 -4.50 2.42
CA ILE A 134 4.83 -4.80 0.99
C ILE A 134 3.60 -5.68 0.75
N GLN A 135 3.29 -6.61 1.65
CA GLN A 135 2.07 -7.41 1.56
C GLN A 135 0.82 -6.53 1.75
N HIS A 136 0.85 -5.58 2.67
CA HIS A 136 -0.24 -4.61 2.86
C HIS A 136 -0.48 -3.78 1.58
N GLU A 137 0.58 -3.26 0.97
CA GLU A 137 0.46 -2.43 -0.23
C GLU A 137 0.03 -3.24 -1.46
N ILE A 138 0.47 -4.49 -1.58
CA ILE A 138 -0.01 -5.38 -2.65
C ILE A 138 -1.49 -5.74 -2.46
N ASP A 139 -1.96 -5.90 -1.22
CA ASP A 139 -3.40 -6.05 -0.95
C ASP A 139 -4.21 -4.90 -1.58
N HIS A 140 -3.75 -3.65 -1.43
CA HIS A 140 -4.40 -2.50 -2.05
C HIS A 140 -4.45 -2.62 -3.58
N LEU A 141 -3.40 -3.11 -4.22
CA LEU A 141 -3.37 -3.33 -5.67
C LEU A 141 -4.37 -4.39 -6.13
N GLU A 142 -4.75 -5.30 -5.25
CA GLU A 142 -5.77 -6.33 -5.48
C GLU A 142 -7.18 -5.92 -5.01
N GLY A 143 -7.35 -4.67 -4.58
CA GLY A 143 -8.62 -4.17 -4.05
C GLY A 143 -8.98 -4.68 -2.66
N LYS A 144 -8.01 -5.23 -1.92
CA LYS A 144 -8.17 -5.73 -0.57
C LYS A 144 -7.75 -4.68 0.45
N LEU A 145 -8.51 -4.55 1.52
CA LEU A 145 -8.29 -3.54 2.57
C LEU A 145 -8.14 -4.20 3.94
N MET A 146 -7.53 -3.48 4.89
CA MET A 146 -7.39 -3.94 6.28
C MET A 146 -8.72 -4.33 6.93
N VAL A 147 -9.82 -3.66 6.56
CA VAL A 147 -11.17 -3.98 7.06
C VAL A 147 -11.69 -5.33 6.60
N ASP A 148 -11.04 -5.98 5.65
CA ASP A 148 -11.37 -7.35 5.21
C ASP A 148 -10.86 -8.41 6.19
N TYR A 149 -9.93 -8.03 7.09
CA TYR A 149 -9.39 -8.89 8.14
C TYR A 149 -10.20 -8.84 9.46
N VAL A 150 -11.32 -8.15 9.48
CA VAL A 150 -12.21 -8.07 10.64
C VAL A 150 -13.63 -8.56 10.30
N SER A 151 -14.46 -8.80 11.34
CA SER A 151 -15.84 -9.20 11.15
C SER A 151 -16.64 -8.14 10.36
N ALA A 152 -17.70 -8.57 9.69
CA ALA A 152 -18.60 -7.69 8.95
C ALA A 152 -19.17 -6.57 9.86
N LEU A 153 -19.49 -6.89 11.12
CA LEU A 153 -20.00 -5.92 12.10
C LEU A 153 -18.94 -4.84 12.41
N ARG A 154 -17.69 -5.24 12.64
CA ARG A 154 -16.61 -4.28 12.90
C ARG A 154 -16.30 -3.41 11.69
N ARG A 155 -16.29 -4.00 10.51
CA ARG A 155 -16.13 -3.28 9.23
C ARG A 155 -17.23 -2.24 9.04
N ASP A 156 -18.49 -2.59 9.29
CA ASP A 156 -19.61 -1.65 9.17
C ASP A 156 -19.51 -0.49 10.17
N ARG A 157 -19.05 -0.74 11.41
CA ARG A 157 -18.79 0.32 12.38
C ARG A 157 -17.71 1.30 11.89
N VAL A 158 -16.60 0.81 11.35
CA VAL A 158 -15.54 1.65 10.77
C VAL A 158 -16.09 2.46 9.60
N ARG A 159 -16.84 1.82 8.72
CA ARG A 159 -17.48 2.46 7.57
C ARG A 159 -18.39 3.62 8.01
N LYS A 160 -19.29 3.40 8.97
CA LYS A 160 -20.20 4.42 9.48
C LYS A 160 -19.46 5.58 10.13
N ARG A 161 -18.42 5.30 10.90
CA ARG A 161 -17.57 6.33 11.52
C ARG A 161 -16.93 7.22 10.47
N LEU A 162 -16.27 6.64 9.48
CA LEU A 162 -15.57 7.39 8.45
C LEU A 162 -16.52 8.18 7.54
N LEU A 163 -17.68 7.62 7.19
CA LEU A 163 -18.73 8.37 6.47
C LEU A 163 -19.20 9.60 7.25
N LYS A 164 -19.35 9.49 8.57
CA LYS A 164 -19.73 10.62 9.42
C LYS A 164 -18.64 11.69 9.50
N GLU A 165 -17.38 11.29 9.64
CA GLU A 165 -16.24 12.20 9.76
C GLU A 165 -15.96 12.96 8.47
N PHE A 166 -16.04 12.29 7.31
CA PHE A 166 -15.66 12.86 6.01
C PHE A 166 -16.84 13.45 5.22
N LYS A 167 -18.12 13.25 5.63
CA LYS A 167 -19.25 14.01 5.10
C LYS A 167 -19.34 15.45 5.60
N ARG A 168 -18.60 15.75 6.67
CA ARG A 168 -18.59 17.08 7.30
C ARG A 168 -17.48 18.00 6.77
N LYS A 169 -16.68 17.52 5.83
CA LYS A 169 -15.64 18.27 5.12
C LYS A 169 -16.00 18.39 3.64
#